data_0a7f3a21c4502ee0cdb4a44553ab4f8f
#
_entry.id   0a7f3a21c4502ee0cdb4a44553ab4f8f
#
_cell.length_a   1.000
_cell.length_b   1.000
_cell.length_c   1.000
_cell.angle_alpha   90.00
_cell.angle_beta   90.00
_cell.angle_gamma   90.00
#
_symmetry.space_group_name_H-M   'P 1'
#
loop_
_entity.id
_entity.type
_entity.pdbx_description
1 polymer ?
#
loop_
_entity_poly.entity_id
_entity_poly.type
_entity_poly.pdbx_seq_one_letter_code
_entity_poly.pdbx_strand_id
1 'polypeptide(L)'
;MLEGDALANWLRARAGKLTASRMRDAMDFLKNGQPSAKRSQLMRELLAERLTGDSVRHFVTDAMAWGLEREAEAKAAYEAETGVIVGEAGFYDHPRIDNLGATPDGLVPSGLIETKCPTTPTFVEWRMAGGVDRKSVV
;
A
#
# COMPACT_ATOMS: atom_id res chain seq x y z
N MET A 1 3.35 2.68 -14.15
CA MET A 1 3.36 3.85 -13.21
C MET A 1 2.28 4.82 -13.69
N LEU A 2 1.41 5.27 -12.78
CA LEU A 2 0.38 6.27 -13.14
C LEU A 2 1.04 7.62 -13.36
N GLU A 3 0.68 8.31 -14.46
CA GLU A 3 1.20 9.63 -14.81
C GLU A 3 0.05 10.59 -15.17
N GLY A 4 0.31 11.87 -15.06
CA GLY A 4 -0.64 12.91 -15.47
C GLY A 4 -1.98 12.83 -14.74
N ASP A 5 -3.06 12.86 -15.52
CA ASP A 5 -4.44 12.89 -15.00
C ASP A 5 -4.82 11.62 -14.22
N ALA A 6 -4.28 10.45 -14.59
CA ALA A 6 -4.54 9.20 -13.90
C ALA A 6 -3.95 9.22 -12.46
N LEU A 7 -2.75 9.75 -12.30
CA LEU A 7 -2.12 9.95 -11.00
C LEU A 7 -2.91 10.97 -10.15
N ALA A 8 -3.32 12.08 -10.76
CA ALA A 8 -4.11 13.11 -10.05
C ALA A 8 -5.45 12.55 -9.57
N ASN A 9 -6.15 11.79 -10.39
CA ASN A 9 -7.41 11.13 -10.02
C ASN A 9 -7.23 10.10 -8.91
N TRP A 10 -6.17 9.30 -8.98
CA TRP A 10 -5.84 8.32 -7.93
C TRP A 10 -5.51 9.00 -6.59
N LEU A 11 -4.74 10.10 -6.60
CA LEU A 11 -4.43 10.88 -5.40
C LEU A 11 -5.69 11.48 -4.78
N ARG A 12 -6.60 12.05 -5.61
CA ARG A 12 -7.88 12.58 -5.12
C ARG A 12 -8.78 11.50 -4.54
N ALA A 13 -8.86 10.33 -5.17
CA ALA A 13 -9.69 9.22 -4.71
C ALA A 13 -9.32 8.75 -3.31
N ARG A 14 -8.06 8.87 -2.93
CA ARG A 14 -7.52 8.43 -1.63
C ARG A 14 -7.34 9.54 -0.60
N ALA A 15 -7.48 10.82 -1.00
CA ALA A 15 -7.29 11.96 -0.10
C ALA A 15 -8.24 11.90 1.11
N GLY A 16 -7.70 12.05 2.30
CA GLY A 16 -8.44 12.01 3.56
C GLY A 16 -8.99 10.64 3.98
N LYS A 17 -8.62 9.57 3.25
CA LYS A 17 -9.01 8.19 3.57
C LYS A 17 -7.86 7.43 4.20
N LEU A 18 -8.18 6.60 5.18
CA LEU A 18 -7.22 5.65 5.72
C LEU A 18 -6.98 4.55 4.68
N THR A 19 -5.74 4.42 4.23
CA THR A 19 -5.36 3.42 3.24
C THR A 19 -4.70 2.21 3.92
N ALA A 20 -4.73 1.04 3.28
CA ALA A 20 -4.11 -0.17 3.80
C ALA A 20 -2.63 0.04 4.17
N SER A 21 -1.87 0.78 3.35
CA SER A 21 -0.47 1.09 3.61
C SER A 21 -0.22 1.95 4.86
N ARG A 22 -1.24 2.68 5.35
CA ARG A 22 -1.19 3.54 6.55
C ARG A 22 -1.85 2.90 7.78
N MET A 23 -2.40 1.69 7.64
CA MET A 23 -3.10 0.99 8.72
C MET A 23 -2.18 0.73 9.92
N ARG A 24 -0.92 0.42 9.69
CA ARG A 24 0.07 0.22 10.76
C ARG A 24 0.17 1.44 11.68
N ASP A 25 0.24 2.64 11.10
CA ASP A 25 0.34 3.88 11.88
C ASP A 25 -0.99 4.22 12.59
N ALA A 26 -2.12 3.86 11.97
CA ALA A 26 -3.44 4.00 12.57
C ALA A 26 -3.63 3.11 13.81
N MET A 27 -2.99 1.95 13.83
CA MET A 27 -3.05 0.98 14.92
C MET A 27 -1.88 1.10 15.91
N ASP A 28 -1.07 2.15 15.80
CA ASP A 28 0.10 2.35 16.66
C ASP A 28 -0.28 3.04 17.98
N PHE A 29 -0.15 2.28 19.08
CA PHE A 29 -0.45 2.73 20.44
C PHE A 29 0.77 2.52 21.34
N LEU A 30 0.89 3.39 22.34
CA LEU A 30 1.84 3.24 23.42
C LEU A 30 1.43 2.09 24.35
N LYS A 31 2.37 1.60 25.16
CA LYS A 31 2.10 0.52 26.13
C LYS A 31 1.00 0.83 27.15
N ASN A 32 0.74 2.11 27.41
CA ASN A 32 -0.33 2.60 28.28
C ASN A 32 -1.69 2.79 27.59
N GLY A 33 -1.82 2.36 26.29
CA GLY A 33 -3.04 2.48 25.52
C GLY A 33 -3.29 3.87 24.87
N GLN A 34 -2.40 4.84 25.09
CA GLN A 34 -2.50 6.15 24.46
C GLN A 34 -2.05 6.10 23.00
N PRO A 35 -2.61 6.94 22.11
CA PRO A 35 -2.14 7.07 20.74
C PRO A 35 -0.65 7.41 20.67
N SER A 36 0.09 6.73 19.80
CA SER A 36 1.48 7.09 19.53
C SER A 36 1.59 8.45 18.80
N ALA A 37 2.80 8.98 18.74
CA ALA A 37 3.09 10.15 17.92
C ALA A 37 2.79 9.93 16.44
N LYS A 38 3.05 8.73 15.90
CA LYS A 38 2.76 8.34 14.51
C LYS A 38 1.26 8.35 14.23
N ARG A 39 0.46 7.73 15.11
CA ARG A 39 -1.00 7.76 14.98
C ARG A 39 -1.54 9.19 15.03
N SER A 40 -1.05 10.01 15.95
CA SER A 40 -1.46 11.42 16.07
C SER A 40 -1.07 12.25 14.85
N GLN A 41 0.11 11.98 14.26
CA GLN A 41 0.53 12.59 13.01
C GLN A 41 -0.38 12.19 11.86
N LEU A 42 -0.65 10.88 11.70
CA LEU A 42 -1.56 10.36 10.67
C LEU A 42 -2.94 11.02 10.74
N MET A 43 -3.50 11.18 11.93
CA MET A 43 -4.79 11.87 12.11
C MET A 43 -4.76 13.31 11.60
N ARG A 44 -3.68 14.06 11.86
CA ARG A 44 -3.53 15.44 11.37
C ARG A 44 -3.39 15.48 9.85
N GLU A 45 -2.64 14.55 9.26
CA GLU A 45 -2.48 14.43 7.82
C GLU A 45 -3.82 14.13 7.13
N LEU A 46 -4.56 13.13 7.63
CA LEU A 46 -5.88 12.80 7.07
C LEU A 46 -6.87 13.96 7.18
N LEU A 47 -6.83 14.73 8.28
CA LEU A 47 -7.64 15.93 8.43
C LEU A 47 -7.25 17.00 7.42
N ALA A 48 -5.95 17.25 7.25
CA ALA A 48 -5.46 18.21 6.26
C ALA A 48 -5.88 17.80 4.83
N GLU A 49 -5.73 16.53 4.47
CA GLU A 49 -6.17 15.99 3.18
C GLU A 49 -7.67 16.18 2.94
N ARG A 50 -8.51 16.03 3.98
CA ARG A 50 -9.97 16.28 3.88
C ARG A 50 -10.30 17.75 3.68
N LEU A 51 -9.56 18.64 4.33
CA LEU A 51 -9.79 20.09 4.23
C LEU A 51 -9.32 20.66 2.89
N THR A 52 -8.23 20.13 2.34
CA THR A 52 -7.64 20.63 1.10
C THR A 52 -8.13 19.86 -0.15
N GLY A 53 -8.57 18.63 0.00
CA GLY A 53 -8.85 17.72 -1.10
C GLY A 53 -7.60 17.12 -1.76
N ASP A 54 -6.42 17.44 -1.24
CA ASP A 54 -5.14 16.99 -1.77
C ASP A 54 -4.50 15.94 -0.86
N SER A 55 -4.01 14.86 -1.45
CA SER A 55 -3.26 13.85 -0.71
C SER A 55 -1.87 14.37 -0.34
N VAL A 56 -1.49 14.23 0.93
CA VAL A 56 -0.13 14.53 1.38
C VAL A 56 0.86 13.61 0.67
N ARG A 57 1.82 14.22 -0.01
CA ARG A 57 2.90 13.46 -0.67
C ARG A 57 3.88 12.98 0.38
N HIS A 58 4.00 11.66 0.53
CA HIS A 58 5.01 11.06 1.37
C HIS A 58 6.35 10.97 0.64
N PHE A 59 7.41 11.08 1.41
CA PHE A 59 8.76 10.85 0.89
C PHE A 59 8.90 9.38 0.48
N VAL A 60 9.36 9.15 -0.75
CA VAL A 60 9.62 7.80 -1.26
C VAL A 60 11.00 7.37 -0.77
N THR A 61 11.07 6.31 0.02
CA THR A 61 12.33 5.72 0.45
C THR A 61 12.96 4.89 -0.67
N ASP A 62 14.26 4.64 -0.59
CA ASP A 62 14.96 3.78 -1.57
C ASP A 62 14.33 2.37 -1.67
N ALA A 63 13.90 1.82 -0.53
CA ALA A 63 13.22 0.53 -0.51
C ALA A 63 11.84 0.57 -1.19
N MET A 64 11.11 1.68 -1.08
CA MET A 64 9.83 1.87 -1.80
C MET A 64 10.08 2.05 -3.30
N ALA A 65 11.10 2.82 -3.69
CA ALA A 65 11.49 2.99 -5.09
C ALA A 65 11.88 1.64 -5.71
N TRP A 66 12.72 0.87 -5.02
CA TRP A 66 13.09 -0.48 -5.41
C TRP A 66 11.88 -1.41 -5.64
N GLY A 67 10.92 -1.41 -4.69
CA GLY A 67 9.70 -2.20 -4.80
C GLY A 67 8.88 -1.82 -6.03
N LEU A 68 8.70 -0.52 -6.24
CA LEU A 68 7.92 0.01 -7.36
C LEU A 68 8.54 -0.31 -8.72
N GLU A 69 9.86 -0.20 -8.85
CA GLU A 69 10.57 -0.54 -10.09
C GLU A 69 10.43 -2.02 -10.47
N ARG A 70 10.35 -2.90 -9.47
CA ARG A 70 10.28 -4.36 -9.68
C ARG A 70 8.87 -4.94 -9.67
N GLU A 71 7.88 -4.15 -9.38
CA GLU A 71 6.48 -4.61 -9.36
C GLU A 71 6.04 -5.18 -10.72
N ALA A 72 6.43 -4.52 -11.80
CA ALA A 72 6.11 -4.98 -13.15
C ALA A 72 6.77 -6.34 -13.48
N GLU A 73 8.02 -6.55 -13.06
CA GLU A 73 8.72 -7.82 -13.23
C GLU A 73 8.05 -8.94 -12.41
N ALA A 74 7.63 -8.64 -11.18
CA ALA A 74 6.95 -9.60 -10.31
C ALA A 74 5.58 -10.01 -10.88
N LYS A 75 4.82 -9.08 -11.43
CA LYS A 75 3.55 -9.37 -12.12
C LYS A 75 3.78 -10.24 -13.36
N ALA A 76 4.75 -9.89 -14.20
CA ALA A 76 5.08 -10.69 -15.38
C ALA A 76 5.54 -12.12 -15.02
N ALA A 77 6.31 -12.28 -13.95
CA ALA A 77 6.70 -13.59 -13.46
C ALA A 77 5.50 -14.43 -12.99
N TYR A 78 4.58 -13.79 -12.26
CA TYR A 78 3.33 -14.44 -11.84
C TYR A 78 2.48 -14.89 -13.03
N GLU A 79 2.31 -14.02 -14.03
CA GLU A 79 1.57 -14.33 -15.26
C GLU A 79 2.20 -15.50 -16.02
N ALA A 80 3.53 -15.50 -16.14
CA ALA A 80 4.26 -16.56 -16.82
C ALA A 80 4.14 -17.92 -16.11
N GLU A 81 4.12 -17.92 -14.79
CA GLU A 81 4.02 -19.15 -14.00
C GLU A 81 2.59 -19.70 -13.93
N THR A 82 1.60 -18.81 -13.80
CA THR A 82 0.20 -19.21 -13.59
C THR A 82 -0.66 -19.23 -14.84
N GLY A 83 -0.23 -18.56 -15.91
CA GLY A 83 -1.05 -18.32 -17.11
C GLY A 83 -2.21 -17.34 -16.90
N VAL A 84 -2.26 -16.66 -15.75
CA VAL A 84 -3.33 -15.72 -15.38
C VAL A 84 -2.86 -14.29 -15.67
N ILE A 85 -3.59 -13.57 -16.49
CA ILE A 85 -3.30 -12.16 -16.78
C ILE A 85 -3.69 -11.29 -15.58
N VAL A 86 -2.79 -10.41 -15.17
CA VAL A 86 -2.97 -9.46 -14.08
C VAL A 86 -3.50 -8.14 -14.63
N GLY A 87 -4.75 -7.82 -14.32
CA GLY A 87 -5.34 -6.53 -14.64
C GLY A 87 -4.84 -5.41 -13.74
N GLU A 88 -4.86 -4.19 -14.26
CA GLU A 88 -4.57 -3.00 -13.45
C GLU A 88 -5.66 -2.78 -12.39
N ALA A 89 -5.25 -2.29 -11.24
CA ALA A 89 -6.14 -1.95 -10.14
C ALA A 89 -6.09 -0.45 -9.84
N GLY A 90 -7.24 0.11 -9.52
CA GLY A 90 -7.37 1.46 -9.00
C GLY A 90 -7.47 1.49 -7.48
N PHE A 91 -7.89 2.64 -6.95
CA PHE A 91 -8.24 2.76 -5.54
C PHE A 91 -9.68 2.26 -5.33
N TYR A 92 -9.87 1.41 -4.32
CA TYR A 92 -11.17 0.84 -3.92
C TYR A 92 -11.53 1.28 -2.52
N ASP A 93 -12.73 1.84 -2.38
CA ASP A 93 -13.30 2.12 -1.06
C ASP A 93 -13.77 0.83 -0.39
N HIS A 94 -13.63 0.79 0.93
CA HIS A 94 -14.14 -0.32 1.72
C HIS A 94 -15.68 -0.31 1.70
N PRO A 95 -16.35 -1.45 1.41
CA PRO A 95 -17.80 -1.48 1.15
C PRO A 95 -18.68 -1.19 2.37
N ARG A 96 -18.12 -1.20 3.59
CA ARG A 96 -18.88 -1.03 4.84
C ARG A 96 -18.27 -0.04 5.83
N ILE A 97 -17.05 0.40 5.60
CA ILE A 97 -16.34 1.31 6.50
C ILE A 97 -16.00 2.57 5.72
N ASP A 98 -16.62 3.67 6.10
CA ASP A 98 -16.38 4.96 5.47
C ASP A 98 -14.93 5.42 5.67
N ASN A 99 -14.41 6.08 4.64
CA ASN A 99 -13.07 6.66 4.63
C ASN A 99 -11.93 5.63 4.84
N LEU A 100 -12.16 4.39 4.48
CA LEU A 100 -11.17 3.32 4.42
C LEU A 100 -11.10 2.77 3.00
N GLY A 101 -9.90 2.48 2.51
CA GLY A 101 -9.74 1.89 1.19
C GLY A 101 -8.34 1.36 0.93
N ALA A 102 -8.17 0.74 -0.23
CA ALA A 102 -6.91 0.15 -0.64
C ALA A 102 -6.71 0.25 -2.15
N THR A 103 -5.45 0.23 -2.55
CA THR A 103 -5.04 -0.01 -3.94
C THR A 103 -4.29 -1.33 -3.96
N PRO A 104 -4.87 -2.42 -4.46
CA PRO A 104 -4.13 -3.66 -4.67
C PRO A 104 -3.12 -3.49 -5.81
N ASP A 105 -2.09 -4.31 -5.84
CA ASP A 105 -1.08 -4.25 -6.92
C ASP A 105 -1.64 -4.77 -8.24
N GLY A 106 -2.62 -5.67 -8.22
CA GLY A 106 -3.29 -6.13 -9.42
C GLY A 106 -4.56 -6.93 -9.16
N LEU A 107 -5.34 -7.11 -10.22
CA LEU A 107 -6.58 -7.90 -10.21
C LEU A 107 -6.39 -9.18 -11.01
N VAL A 108 -6.93 -10.28 -10.50
CA VAL A 108 -7.02 -11.57 -11.19
C VAL A 108 -8.46 -12.07 -11.15
N PRO A 109 -8.89 -12.98 -12.03
CA PRO A 109 -10.28 -13.46 -12.09
C PRO A 109 -10.83 -13.99 -10.76
N SER A 110 -9.96 -14.52 -9.88
CA SER A 110 -10.31 -15.08 -8.58
C SER A 110 -10.12 -14.12 -7.41
N GLY A 111 -9.67 -12.88 -7.63
CA GLY A 111 -9.41 -11.91 -6.56
C GLY A 111 -8.39 -10.85 -6.92
N LEU A 112 -7.50 -10.58 -6.00
CA LEU A 112 -6.44 -9.58 -6.15
C LEU A 112 -5.07 -10.17 -5.80
N ILE A 113 -4.02 -9.52 -6.27
CA ILE A 113 -2.64 -9.85 -5.89
C ILE A 113 -1.99 -8.66 -5.17
N GLU A 114 -1.08 -8.99 -4.30
CA GLU A 114 -0.15 -8.07 -3.64
C GLU A 114 1.26 -8.60 -3.88
N THR A 115 2.12 -7.77 -4.45
CA THR A 115 3.51 -8.11 -4.75
C THR A 115 4.44 -7.58 -3.68
N LYS A 116 5.44 -8.37 -3.31
CA LYS A 116 6.49 -7.94 -2.38
C LYS A 116 7.85 -8.17 -3.01
N CYS A 117 8.55 -7.08 -3.29
CA CYS A 117 9.88 -7.09 -3.88
C CYS A 117 10.91 -6.63 -2.85
N PRO A 118 11.27 -7.49 -1.88
CA PRO A 118 12.22 -7.13 -0.83
C PRO A 118 13.63 -6.93 -1.40
N THR A 119 14.47 -6.18 -0.69
CA THR A 119 15.90 -6.16 -0.95
C THR A 119 16.51 -7.54 -0.69
N THR A 120 17.66 -7.83 -1.30
CA THR A 120 18.32 -9.14 -1.15
C THR A 120 18.53 -9.57 0.30
N PRO A 121 19.03 -8.72 1.22
CA PRO A 121 19.17 -9.10 2.62
C PRO A 121 17.82 -9.49 3.27
N THR A 122 16.78 -8.71 3.04
CA THR A 122 15.42 -9.01 3.56
C THR A 122 14.86 -10.29 2.98
N PHE A 123 15.10 -10.56 1.69
CA PHE A 123 14.68 -11.81 1.06
C PHE A 123 15.38 -13.03 1.69
N VAL A 124 16.68 -12.94 1.94
CA VAL A 124 17.44 -14.00 2.62
C VAL A 124 16.89 -14.24 4.03
N GLU A 125 16.64 -13.17 4.79
CA GLU A 125 16.03 -13.25 6.12
C GLU A 125 14.67 -13.98 6.09
N TRP A 126 13.78 -13.62 5.16
CA TRP A 126 12.50 -14.30 5.00
C TRP A 126 12.66 -15.79 4.65
N ARG A 127 13.60 -16.11 3.78
CA ARG A 127 13.90 -17.53 3.43
C ARG A 127 14.41 -18.30 4.65
N MET A 128 15.26 -17.71 5.46
CA MET A 128 15.77 -18.33 6.69
C MET A 128 14.68 -18.48 7.76
N ALA A 129 13.75 -17.54 7.83
CA ALA A 129 12.61 -17.58 8.76
C ALA A 129 11.46 -18.52 8.30
N GLY A 130 11.58 -19.14 7.12
CA GLY A 130 10.57 -20.06 6.59
C GLY A 130 9.39 -19.40 5.87
N GLY A 131 9.49 -18.15 5.49
CA GLY A 131 8.47 -17.46 4.72
C GLY A 131 8.50 -15.95 4.81
N VAL A 132 7.56 -15.31 4.12
CA VAL A 132 7.35 -13.85 4.15
C VAL A 132 6.88 -13.43 5.55
N ASP A 133 7.49 -12.39 6.12
CA ASP A 133 6.99 -11.80 7.36
C ASP A 133 5.57 -11.28 7.17
N ARG A 134 4.60 -11.93 7.81
CA ARG A 134 3.18 -11.56 7.73
C ARG A 134 2.88 -10.16 8.28
N LYS A 135 3.79 -9.57 9.05
CA LYS A 135 3.67 -8.18 9.50
C LYS A 135 3.83 -7.16 8.37
N SER A 136 4.35 -7.59 7.24
CA SER A 136 4.49 -6.79 6.01
C SER A 136 3.31 -6.94 5.05
N VAL A 137 2.36 -7.81 5.38
CA VAL A 137 1.17 -8.10 4.58
C VAL A 137 -0.03 -7.52 5.33
N VAL A 138 -0.27 -6.25 5.14
CA VAL A 138 -1.53 -5.58 5.52
C VAL A 138 -2.01 -4.79 4.33
#